data_6450a320e5e7dbe5387cf9af5c2c3bc6
#
_entry.id   6450a320e5e7dbe5387cf9af5c2c3bc6
#
_cell.length_a   1.000
_cell.length_b   1.000
_cell.length_c   1.000
_cell.angle_alpha   90.00
_cell.angle_beta   90.00
_cell.angle_gamma   90.00
#
_symmetry.space_group_name_H-M   'P 1'
#
loop_
_entity.id
_entity.type
_entity.pdbx_description
1 polymer ?
#
loop_
_entity_poly.entity_id
_entity_poly.type
_entity_poly.pdbx_seq_one_letter_code
_entity_poly.pdbx_strand_id
1 'polypeptide(L)'
;SSQLPSTVELEFAERYDREHAQVCREVRPEGALRRLVLWREKRLVRRALKVAGEPGLILDVACGVGRFWPVLIEHGNRVILAADPSQSMLDHAKTHHPAPVLARIQMFKSSVFSIGLSENAVDSIFCMQLFHHVHASEHRLAILREFHRVSRDTLILSVHVGRSTIHGDE
;
A
#
# COMPACT_ATOMS: atom_id res chain seq x y z
N SER A 1 -2.39 4.37 -25.18
CA SER A 1 -2.04 3.01 -25.64
C SER A 1 -1.79 2.17 -24.41
N SER A 2 -2.75 1.28 -24.10
CA SER A 2 -2.60 0.29 -23.04
C SER A 2 -1.52 -0.72 -23.48
N GLN A 3 -0.33 -0.60 -22.96
CA GLN A 3 0.66 -1.65 -23.07
C GLN A 3 0.13 -2.88 -22.33
N LEU A 4 0.19 -4.05 -22.96
CA LEU A 4 -0.08 -5.30 -22.30
C LEU A 4 0.88 -5.45 -21.11
N PRO A 5 0.41 -5.93 -19.94
CA PRO A 5 1.26 -6.12 -18.78
C PRO A 5 2.41 -7.08 -19.12
N SER A 6 3.60 -6.78 -18.62
CA SER A 6 4.75 -7.67 -18.79
C SER A 6 4.51 -9.00 -18.06
N THR A 7 5.22 -10.06 -18.48
CA THR A 7 5.14 -11.37 -17.80
C THR A 7 5.41 -11.24 -16.29
N VAL A 8 6.35 -10.38 -15.90
CA VAL A 8 6.69 -10.08 -14.51
C VAL A 8 5.53 -9.46 -13.75
N GLU A 9 4.79 -8.54 -14.38
CA GLU A 9 3.62 -7.91 -13.75
C GLU A 9 2.49 -8.91 -13.55
N LEU A 10 2.27 -9.82 -14.50
CA LEU A 10 1.27 -10.88 -14.39
C LEU A 10 1.62 -11.87 -13.27
N GLU A 11 2.85 -12.38 -13.26
CA GLU A 11 3.33 -13.29 -12.20
C GLU A 11 3.27 -12.65 -10.81
N PHE A 12 3.63 -11.37 -10.72
CA PHE A 12 3.52 -10.62 -9.46
C PHE A 12 2.05 -10.50 -9.04
N ALA A 13 1.16 -10.13 -9.94
CA ALA A 13 -0.26 -9.96 -9.63
C ALA A 13 -0.90 -11.27 -9.16
N GLU A 14 -0.61 -12.40 -9.83
CA GLU A 14 -1.13 -13.72 -9.43
C GLU A 14 -0.59 -14.18 -8.07
N ARG A 15 0.69 -13.94 -7.79
CA ARG A 15 1.28 -14.26 -6.48
C ARG A 15 0.70 -13.38 -5.40
N TYR A 16 0.59 -12.09 -5.66
CA TYR A 16 0.01 -11.10 -4.75
C TYR A 16 -1.44 -11.46 -4.39
N ASP A 17 -2.27 -11.84 -5.37
CA ASP A 17 -3.64 -12.30 -5.15
C ASP A 17 -3.70 -13.54 -4.26
N ARG A 18 -2.84 -14.52 -4.50
CA ARG A 18 -2.79 -15.75 -3.70
C ARG A 18 -2.38 -15.49 -2.25
N GLU A 19 -1.34 -14.69 -2.04
CA GLU A 19 -0.83 -14.35 -0.70
C GLU A 19 -1.84 -13.51 0.08
N HIS A 20 -2.51 -12.56 -0.56
CA HIS A 20 -3.54 -11.75 0.08
C HIS A 20 -4.81 -12.54 0.38
N ALA A 21 -5.21 -13.47 -0.47
CA ALA A 21 -6.34 -14.37 -0.20
C ALA A 21 -6.07 -15.27 1.01
N GLN A 22 -4.81 -15.67 1.25
CA GLN A 22 -4.40 -16.39 2.45
C GLN A 22 -4.47 -15.50 3.69
N VAL A 23 -3.91 -14.30 3.64
CA VAL A 23 -3.93 -13.34 4.76
C VAL A 23 -5.36 -12.97 5.18
N CYS A 24 -6.28 -12.88 4.22
CA CYS A 24 -7.70 -12.64 4.52
C CYS A 24 -8.40 -13.84 5.20
N ARG A 25 -7.88 -15.06 5.02
CA ARG A 25 -8.40 -16.30 5.61
C ARG A 25 -7.77 -16.65 6.95
N GLU A 26 -6.55 -16.19 7.20
CA GLU A 26 -5.87 -16.47 8.47
C GLU A 26 -6.60 -15.77 9.62
N VAL A 27 -7.04 -16.56 10.57
CA VAL A 27 -7.63 -16.09 11.82
C VAL A 27 -6.59 -15.24 12.55
N ARG A 28 -6.78 -13.94 12.52
CA ARG A 28 -5.90 -13.01 13.23
C ARG A 28 -6.09 -13.19 14.73
N PRO A 29 -5.02 -13.14 15.53
CA PRO A 29 -5.14 -13.25 16.97
C PRO A 29 -6.13 -12.19 17.48
N GLU A 30 -7.15 -12.64 18.17
CA GLU A 30 -8.13 -11.76 18.83
C GLU A 30 -7.59 -11.35 20.20
N GLY A 31 -7.84 -10.11 20.61
CA GLY A 31 -7.57 -9.69 21.97
C GLY A 31 -6.78 -8.38 22.12
N ALA A 32 -6.36 -8.13 23.37
CA ALA A 32 -5.67 -6.88 23.76
C ALA A 32 -4.37 -6.64 23.00
N LEU A 33 -3.60 -7.69 22.70
CA LEU A 33 -2.35 -7.59 21.95
C LEU A 33 -2.58 -7.05 20.53
N ARG A 34 -3.61 -7.53 19.82
CA ARG A 34 -3.97 -7.02 18.50
C ARG A 34 -4.33 -5.55 18.54
N ARG A 35 -5.11 -5.12 19.54
CA ARG A 35 -5.47 -3.71 19.71
C ARG A 35 -4.24 -2.85 19.96
N LEU A 36 -3.28 -3.32 20.74
CA LEU A 36 -2.02 -2.63 21.00
C LEU A 36 -1.17 -2.49 19.74
N VAL A 37 -1.05 -3.55 18.93
CA VAL A 37 -0.30 -3.53 17.66
C VAL A 37 -0.94 -2.53 16.69
N LEU A 38 -2.26 -2.61 16.51
CA LEU A 38 -3.01 -1.67 15.65
C LEU A 38 -2.88 -0.22 16.11
N TRP A 39 -2.92 0.00 17.42
CA TRP A 39 -2.74 1.34 17.99
C TRP A 39 -1.33 1.90 17.69
N ARG A 40 -0.30 1.06 17.89
CA ARG A 40 1.09 1.44 17.56
C ARG A 40 1.27 1.76 16.08
N GLU A 41 0.74 0.91 15.19
CA GLU A 41 0.81 1.14 13.74
C GLU A 41 0.13 2.44 13.34
N LYS A 42 -1.09 2.67 13.81
CA LYS A 42 -1.81 3.93 13.57
C LYS A 42 -1.04 5.15 14.08
N ARG A 43 -0.41 5.03 15.25
CA ARG A 43 0.43 6.10 15.81
C ARG A 43 1.66 6.37 14.92
N LEU A 44 2.31 5.33 14.41
CA LEU A 44 3.44 5.47 13.49
C LEU A 44 3.01 6.11 12.17
N VAL A 45 1.87 5.70 11.61
CA VAL A 45 1.33 6.31 10.40
C VAL A 45 1.03 7.79 10.60
N ARG A 46 0.36 8.17 11.69
CA ARG A 46 0.12 9.60 12.00
C ARG A 46 1.42 10.39 12.11
N ARG A 47 2.43 9.81 12.74
CA ARG A 47 3.75 10.46 12.84
C ARG A 47 4.41 10.60 11.47
N ALA A 48 4.36 9.58 10.62
CA ALA A 48 4.89 9.63 9.27
C ALA A 48 4.19 10.70 8.42
N LEU A 49 2.87 10.79 8.48
CA LEU A 49 2.08 11.82 7.81
C LEU A 49 2.48 13.23 8.27
N LYS A 50 2.69 13.41 9.57
CA LYS A 50 3.14 14.69 10.14
C LYS A 50 4.54 15.06 9.67
N VAL A 51 5.48 14.11 9.64
CA VAL A 51 6.85 14.31 9.14
C VAL A 51 6.83 14.63 7.65
N ALA A 52 5.92 14.03 6.88
CA ALA A 52 5.70 14.32 5.47
C ALA A 52 4.99 15.67 5.20
N GLY A 53 4.72 16.48 6.25
CA GLY A 53 4.09 17.79 6.11
C GLY A 53 2.57 17.74 5.92
N GLU A 54 1.90 16.68 6.38
CA GLU A 54 0.46 16.48 6.25
C GLU A 54 -0.01 16.61 4.79
N PRO A 55 0.43 15.75 3.88
CA PRO A 55 0.14 15.87 2.45
C PRO A 55 -1.36 15.91 2.16
N GLY A 56 -1.76 16.80 1.25
CA GLY A 56 -3.16 17.04 0.89
C GLY A 56 -3.72 16.04 -0.10
N LEU A 57 -2.89 15.49 -0.99
CA LEU A 57 -3.26 14.48 -1.99
C LEU A 57 -2.35 13.25 -1.85
N ILE A 58 -2.93 12.15 -1.40
CA ILE A 58 -2.23 10.89 -1.15
C ILE A 58 -2.74 9.81 -2.10
N LEU A 59 -1.79 9.02 -2.61
CA LEU A 59 -2.08 7.75 -3.26
C LEU A 59 -1.68 6.59 -2.34
N ASP A 60 -2.66 5.83 -1.90
CA ASP A 60 -2.46 4.55 -1.20
C ASP A 60 -2.27 3.45 -2.25
N VAL A 61 -1.04 2.98 -2.42
CA VAL A 61 -0.67 1.97 -3.42
C VAL A 61 -0.59 0.60 -2.79
N ALA A 62 -1.11 -0.40 -3.49
CA ALA A 62 -1.33 -1.73 -2.95
C ALA A 62 -2.16 -1.65 -1.66
N CYS A 63 -3.26 -0.92 -1.77
CA CYS A 63 -4.09 -0.54 -0.62
C CYS A 63 -4.76 -1.73 0.06
N GLY A 64 -4.91 -2.85 -0.64
CA GLY A 64 -5.60 -4.02 -0.14
C GLY A 64 -7.03 -3.68 0.29
N VAL A 65 -7.38 -4.04 1.51
CA VAL A 65 -8.69 -3.73 2.11
C VAL A 65 -8.79 -2.32 2.71
N GLY A 66 -7.78 -1.47 2.51
CA GLY A 66 -7.81 -0.10 3.01
C GLY A 66 -7.65 0.02 4.52
N ARG A 67 -6.77 -0.78 5.10
CA ARG A 67 -6.58 -0.87 6.56
C ARG A 67 -6.32 0.47 7.24
N PHE A 68 -5.63 1.40 6.58
CA PHE A 68 -5.25 2.70 7.13
C PHE A 68 -6.14 3.86 6.68
N TRP A 69 -7.16 3.62 5.85
CA TRP A 69 -8.06 4.68 5.41
C TRP A 69 -8.68 5.47 6.55
N PRO A 70 -9.11 4.85 7.67
CA PRO A 70 -9.61 5.62 8.81
C PRO A 70 -8.62 6.64 9.37
N VAL A 71 -7.32 6.33 9.33
CA VAL A 71 -6.26 7.25 9.75
C VAL A 71 -6.01 8.35 8.69
N LEU A 72 -5.99 7.97 7.41
CA LEU A 72 -5.76 8.92 6.32
C LEU A 72 -6.85 9.99 6.25
N ILE A 73 -8.11 9.62 6.49
CA ILE A 73 -9.24 10.55 6.46
C ILE A 73 -9.38 11.44 7.70
N GLU A 74 -8.58 11.25 8.75
CA GLU A 74 -8.59 12.11 9.93
C GLU A 74 -8.32 13.57 9.57
N HIS A 75 -7.55 13.81 8.51
CA HIS A 75 -7.35 15.15 7.96
C HIS A 75 -8.47 15.51 6.98
N GLY A 76 -9.34 16.43 7.37
CA GLY A 76 -10.60 16.72 6.68
C GLY A 76 -10.47 17.17 5.22
N ASN A 77 -9.38 17.86 4.87
CA ASN A 77 -9.14 18.39 3.52
C ASN A 77 -8.31 17.45 2.63
N ARG A 78 -7.91 16.30 3.15
CA ARG A 78 -7.10 15.34 2.40
C ARG A 78 -7.93 14.61 1.36
N VAL A 79 -7.41 14.54 0.14
CA VAL A 79 -7.93 13.71 -0.94
C VAL A 79 -7.13 12.42 -0.99
N ILE A 80 -7.81 11.28 -1.03
CA ILE A 80 -7.18 9.96 -1.00
C ILE A 80 -7.58 9.19 -2.25
N LEU A 81 -6.58 8.87 -3.06
CA LEU A 81 -6.67 7.90 -4.13
C LEU A 81 -6.17 6.55 -3.58
N ALA A 82 -6.77 5.46 -3.99
CA ALA A 82 -6.37 4.13 -3.58
C ALA A 82 -6.28 3.20 -4.79
N ALA A 83 -5.13 2.58 -4.96
CA ALA A 83 -4.87 1.68 -6.07
C ALA A 83 -4.42 0.31 -5.58
N ASP A 84 -4.91 -0.73 -6.23
CA ASP A 84 -4.49 -2.10 -6.00
C ASP A 84 -4.45 -2.88 -7.32
N PRO A 85 -3.49 -3.79 -7.52
CA PRO A 85 -3.45 -4.64 -8.71
C PRO A 85 -4.59 -5.67 -8.74
N SER A 86 -5.21 -5.96 -7.60
CA SER A 86 -6.27 -6.94 -7.44
C SER A 86 -7.65 -6.28 -7.38
N GLN A 87 -8.49 -6.53 -8.37
CA GLN A 87 -9.89 -6.10 -8.35
C GLN A 87 -10.66 -6.73 -7.19
N SER A 88 -10.36 -7.98 -6.86
CA SER A 88 -10.94 -8.70 -5.74
C SER A 88 -10.68 -7.98 -4.41
N MET A 89 -9.46 -7.46 -4.20
CA MET A 89 -9.13 -6.70 -3.00
C MET A 89 -9.90 -5.37 -2.93
N LEU A 90 -10.04 -4.66 -4.04
CA LEU A 90 -10.82 -3.43 -4.11
C LEU A 90 -12.30 -3.67 -3.80
N ASP A 91 -12.87 -4.75 -4.34
CA ASP A 91 -14.25 -5.14 -4.07
C ASP A 91 -14.44 -5.53 -2.60
N HIS A 92 -13.47 -6.22 -2.02
CA HIS A 92 -13.48 -6.56 -0.59
C HIS A 92 -13.37 -5.30 0.29
N ALA A 93 -12.53 -4.35 -0.08
CA ALA A 93 -12.40 -3.07 0.63
C ALA A 93 -13.74 -2.30 0.70
N LYS A 94 -14.54 -2.33 -0.36
CA LYS A 94 -15.88 -1.71 -0.39
C LYS A 94 -16.83 -2.32 0.63
N THR A 95 -16.67 -3.59 0.96
CA THR A 95 -17.50 -4.26 1.98
C THR A 95 -16.96 -4.09 3.40
N HIS A 96 -15.66 -3.74 3.52
CA HIS A 96 -14.95 -3.67 4.80
C HIS A 96 -15.12 -2.35 5.54
N HIS A 97 -15.46 -1.28 4.83
CA HIS A 97 -15.55 0.07 5.38
C HIS A 97 -16.99 0.62 5.32
N PRO A 98 -17.37 1.47 6.29
CA PRO A 98 -18.66 2.14 6.27
C PRO A 98 -18.68 3.23 5.18
N ALA A 99 -19.88 3.58 4.73
CA ALA A 99 -20.12 4.56 3.68
C ALA A 99 -19.40 5.92 3.87
N PRO A 100 -19.31 6.50 5.08
CA PRO A 100 -18.58 7.76 5.27
C PRO A 100 -17.08 7.67 4.98
N VAL A 101 -16.46 6.51 5.21
CA VAL A 101 -15.04 6.28 4.84
C VAL A 101 -14.92 6.14 3.34
N LEU A 102 -15.76 5.29 2.71
CA LEU A 102 -15.73 5.03 1.28
C LEU A 102 -15.98 6.30 0.44
N ALA A 103 -16.81 7.20 0.93
CA ALA A 103 -17.09 8.49 0.27
C ALA A 103 -15.83 9.38 0.14
N ARG A 104 -14.80 9.14 0.96
CA ARG A 104 -13.55 9.89 0.97
C ARG A 104 -12.44 9.24 0.13
N ILE A 105 -12.67 8.04 -0.42
CA ILE A 105 -11.67 7.23 -1.12
C ILE A 105 -12.06 7.08 -2.58
N GLN A 106 -11.14 7.42 -3.49
CA GLN A 106 -11.28 7.17 -4.92
C GLN A 106 -10.44 5.95 -5.29
N MET A 107 -11.09 4.84 -5.56
CA MET A 107 -10.43 3.55 -5.85
C MET A 107 -10.30 3.31 -7.34
N PHE A 108 -9.16 2.74 -7.75
CA PHE A 108 -8.95 2.25 -9.10
C PHE A 108 -7.97 1.06 -9.12
N LYS A 109 -8.16 0.18 -10.10
CA LYS A 109 -7.22 -0.92 -10.34
C LYS A 109 -5.99 -0.40 -11.06
N SER A 110 -4.80 -0.75 -10.56
CA SER A 110 -3.53 -0.35 -11.17
C SER A 110 -2.40 -1.30 -10.81
N SER A 111 -1.50 -1.56 -11.76
CA SER A 111 -0.22 -2.19 -11.50
C SER A 111 0.65 -1.27 -10.63
N VAL A 112 1.47 -1.87 -9.75
CA VAL A 112 2.45 -1.13 -8.94
C VAL A 112 3.71 -0.76 -9.75
N PHE A 113 3.90 -1.41 -10.91
CA PHE A 113 5.01 -1.13 -11.84
C PHE A 113 4.65 -0.06 -12.86
N SER A 114 3.38 0.18 -13.10
CA SER A 114 2.87 1.15 -14.07
C SER A 114 1.56 1.73 -13.55
N ILE A 115 1.67 2.77 -12.74
CA ILE A 115 0.52 3.42 -12.14
C ILE A 115 -0.15 4.32 -13.18
N GLY A 116 -1.47 4.21 -13.32
CA GLY A 116 -2.26 4.95 -14.31
C GLY A 116 -2.45 6.43 -13.98
N LEU A 117 -1.42 7.09 -13.44
CA LEU A 117 -1.39 8.51 -13.13
C LEU A 117 -0.20 9.18 -13.81
N SER A 118 -0.31 10.48 -14.07
CA SER A 118 0.77 11.29 -14.65
C SER A 118 1.93 11.47 -13.66
N GLU A 119 3.06 11.92 -14.18
CA GLU A 119 4.20 12.36 -13.39
C GLU A 119 3.79 13.45 -12.39
N ASN A 120 4.30 13.37 -11.16
CA ASN A 120 3.99 14.32 -10.08
C ASN A 120 2.48 14.51 -9.79
N ALA A 121 1.67 13.47 -10.01
CA ALA A 121 0.22 13.56 -9.88
C ALA A 121 -0.27 13.71 -8.44
N VAL A 122 0.49 13.21 -7.47
CA VAL A 122 0.12 13.23 -6.04
C VAL A 122 1.22 13.86 -5.19
N ASP A 123 0.86 14.37 -4.03
CA ASP A 123 1.83 14.93 -3.08
C ASP A 123 2.67 13.85 -2.43
N SER A 124 2.04 12.76 -2.02
CA SER A 124 2.69 11.65 -1.35
C SER A 124 2.12 10.32 -1.80
N ILE A 125 3.00 9.32 -1.91
CA ILE A 125 2.61 7.92 -1.98
C ILE A 125 2.70 7.30 -0.58
N PHE A 126 1.64 6.57 -0.24
CA PHE A 126 1.52 5.77 0.97
C PHE A 126 1.44 4.30 0.56
N CYS A 127 2.38 3.48 1.02
CA CYS A 127 2.46 2.08 0.64
C CYS A 127 2.87 1.21 1.83
N MET A 128 1.92 0.46 2.34
CA MET A 128 2.13 -0.42 3.49
C MET A 128 2.12 -1.88 3.08
N GLN A 129 3.08 -2.65 3.61
CA GLN A 129 3.14 -4.11 3.47
C GLN A 129 3.30 -4.65 2.04
N LEU A 130 3.74 -3.84 1.08
CA LEU A 130 4.03 -4.31 -0.27
C LEU A 130 5.42 -4.93 -0.39
N PHE A 131 6.44 -4.26 0.13
CA PHE A 131 7.84 -4.59 -0.17
C PHE A 131 8.31 -5.92 0.39
N HIS A 132 7.67 -6.47 1.41
CA HIS A 132 7.96 -7.82 1.91
C HIS A 132 7.49 -8.94 0.95
N HIS A 133 6.59 -8.63 0.02
CA HIS A 133 6.17 -9.54 -1.06
C HIS A 133 7.05 -9.43 -2.31
N VAL A 134 7.94 -8.44 -2.38
CA VAL A 134 8.81 -8.20 -3.53
C VAL A 134 10.23 -8.66 -3.20
N HIS A 135 10.60 -9.84 -3.69
CA HIS A 135 11.88 -10.47 -3.32
C HIS A 135 13.05 -10.00 -4.20
N ALA A 136 12.82 -9.79 -5.49
CA ALA A 136 13.87 -9.35 -6.40
C ALA A 136 14.18 -7.86 -6.23
N SER A 137 15.47 -7.52 -6.12
CA SER A 137 15.92 -6.15 -5.92
C SER A 137 15.61 -5.25 -7.11
N GLU A 138 15.71 -5.77 -8.34
CA GLU A 138 15.34 -5.06 -9.57
C GLU A 138 13.84 -4.71 -9.62
N HIS A 139 12.96 -5.58 -9.10
CA HIS A 139 11.53 -5.31 -9.01
C HIS A 139 11.24 -4.23 -7.96
N ARG A 140 11.91 -4.26 -6.81
CA ARG A 140 11.81 -3.19 -5.80
C ARG A 140 12.24 -1.84 -6.36
N LEU A 141 13.34 -1.83 -7.10
CA LEU A 141 13.85 -0.61 -7.73
C LEU A 141 12.88 -0.08 -8.79
N ALA A 142 12.30 -0.96 -9.61
CA ALA A 142 11.31 -0.57 -10.62
C ALA A 142 10.07 0.06 -9.98
N ILE A 143 9.57 -0.52 -8.89
CA ILE A 143 8.43 0.02 -8.12
C ILE A 143 8.79 1.39 -7.52
N LEU A 144 9.95 1.52 -6.90
CA LEU A 144 10.39 2.79 -6.32
C LEU A 144 10.57 3.90 -7.37
N ARG A 145 11.05 3.56 -8.56
CA ARG A 145 11.12 4.50 -9.68
C ARG A 145 9.74 4.97 -10.12
N GLU A 146 8.77 4.05 -10.17
CA GLU A 146 7.39 4.39 -10.50
C GLU A 146 6.75 5.28 -9.41
N PHE A 147 6.99 4.98 -8.15
CA PHE A 147 6.55 5.82 -7.04
C PHE A 147 7.18 7.22 -7.09
N HIS A 148 8.47 7.29 -7.39
CA HIS A 148 9.17 8.57 -7.59
C HIS A 148 8.58 9.37 -8.76
N ARG A 149 8.20 8.71 -9.86
CA ARG A 149 7.57 9.35 -11.01
C ARG A 149 6.23 10.00 -10.64
N VAL A 150 5.40 9.29 -9.89
CA VAL A 150 4.01 9.71 -9.59
C VAL A 150 3.95 10.66 -8.38
N SER A 151 4.87 10.54 -7.42
CA SER A 151 4.94 11.39 -6.24
C SER A 151 5.70 12.67 -6.50
N ARG A 152 5.14 13.79 -6.08
CA ARG A 152 5.77 15.10 -6.17
C ARG A 152 6.73 15.39 -5.03
N ASP A 153 6.46 14.86 -3.83
CA ASP A 153 7.13 15.32 -2.60
C ASP A 153 7.66 14.17 -1.73
N THR A 154 6.81 13.28 -1.26
CA THR A 154 7.19 12.27 -0.26
C THR A 154 6.71 10.86 -0.59
N LEU A 155 7.44 9.88 -0.04
CA LEU A 155 7.02 8.47 -0.01
C LEU A 155 6.96 8.02 1.45
N ILE A 156 5.84 7.42 1.84
CA ILE A 156 5.65 6.79 3.15
C ILE A 156 5.53 5.28 2.91
N LEU A 157 6.55 4.55 3.32
CA LEU A 157 6.67 3.12 3.06
C LEU A 157 6.85 2.34 4.35
N SER A 158 6.29 1.14 4.42
CA SER A 158 6.68 0.16 5.42
C SER A 158 7.62 -0.89 4.82
N VAL A 159 8.68 -1.21 5.53
CA VAL A 159 9.62 -2.25 5.17
C VAL A 159 9.85 -3.18 6.36
N HIS A 160 9.95 -4.48 6.09
CA HIS A 160 10.37 -5.44 7.08
C HIS A 160 11.90 -5.57 7.05
N VAL A 161 12.53 -5.25 8.17
CA VAL A 161 13.96 -5.49 8.36
C VAL A 161 14.14 -6.84 9.05
N GLY A 162 14.43 -7.88 8.26
CA GLY A 162 14.83 -9.18 8.78
C GLY A 162 16.27 -9.12 9.31
N ARG A 163 16.56 -9.77 10.45
CA ARG A 163 17.94 -10.08 10.82
C ARG A 163 18.50 -11.03 9.78
N SER A 164 19.41 -10.54 8.97
CA SER A 164 20.25 -11.40 8.14
C SER A 164 21.16 -12.17 9.09
N THR A 165 20.91 -13.44 9.32
CA THR A 165 21.93 -14.36 9.85
C THR A 165 22.97 -14.49 8.75
N ILE A 166 24.08 -13.78 8.91
CA ILE A 166 25.29 -14.05 8.13
C ILE A 166 25.71 -15.44 8.55
N HIS A 167 25.42 -16.45 7.73
CA HIS A 167 26.16 -17.72 7.80
C HIS A 167 27.53 -17.40 7.25
N GLY A 168 28.49 -17.27 8.13
CA GLY A 168 29.89 -17.34 7.76
C GLY A 168 30.15 -18.78 7.35
N ASP A 169 30.42 -18.97 6.06
CA ASP A 169 31.07 -20.18 5.58
C ASP A 169 32.53 -20.12 6.07
N GLU A 170 32.89 -21.03 6.98
CA GLU A 170 34.26 -21.47 7.19
C GLU A 170 34.59 -22.63 6.25
#